data_45dd64517716a02d34edfc100e6ea609
#
_entry.id   45dd64517716a02d34edfc100e6ea609
#
_cell.length_a   1.000
_cell.length_b   1.000
_cell.length_c   1.000
_cell.angle_alpha   90.00
_cell.angle_beta   90.00
_cell.angle_gamma   90.00
#
_symmetry.space_group_name_H-M   'P 1'
#
loop_
_entity.id
_entity.type
_entity.pdbx_description
1 polymer ?
#
loop_
_entity_poly.entity_id
_entity_poly.type
_entity_poly.pdbx_seq_one_letter_code
_entity_poly.pdbx_strand_id
1 'polypeptide(L)'
;VGGTREISTTCLIEDIAFPIEHLAEATLDLQQLFIKHNYPEAVIYGHALEGNYHFILNQRFDSPQAIAQYDGMMRAVVDLVVDKYHGSLKAEHGPGRNLAPFVRREWGDDAYELMREVKQLFDPENIMNPGVIFNEDEHSYIEHIKPLPEVHAMIDRCIECGFCEVNCVACGFALSSRQRIIVQRELARLRKVIEEKGNDAKEEKKLLRRLEKDFRYIGRDSCAGDGLRST
;
A
#
# COMPACT_ATOMS: atom_id res chain seq x y z
N VAL A 1 13.97 6.19 -2.98
CA VAL A 1 12.60 5.85 -3.37
C VAL A 1 11.57 6.80 -2.74
N GLY A 2 11.63 7.11 -1.45
CA GLY A 2 10.62 7.97 -0.80
C GLY A 2 10.89 9.47 -0.80
N GLY A 3 12.06 9.94 -1.26
CA GLY A 3 12.53 11.29 -1.02
C GLY A 3 11.91 12.41 -1.86
N THR A 4 11.28 12.08 -2.98
CA THR A 4 10.76 13.06 -3.97
C THR A 4 9.25 13.01 -4.14
N ARG A 5 8.54 12.19 -3.38
CA ARG A 5 7.09 12.05 -3.52
C ARG A 5 6.33 13.29 -3.04
N GLU A 6 5.20 13.53 -3.62
CA GLU A 6 4.23 14.50 -3.11
C GLU A 6 3.75 14.16 -1.69
N ILE A 7 3.55 15.18 -0.87
CA ILE A 7 2.95 15.03 0.47
C ILE A 7 1.54 14.42 0.34
N SER A 8 1.17 13.58 1.30
CA SER A 8 -0.12 12.86 1.34
C SER A 8 -0.33 11.80 0.26
N THR A 9 0.73 11.42 -0.47
CA THR A 9 0.69 10.25 -1.36
C THR A 9 1.21 9.00 -0.67
N THR A 10 0.66 7.85 -1.04
CA THR A 10 1.19 6.53 -0.70
C THR A 10 2.15 6.09 -1.80
N CYS A 11 3.34 5.65 -1.41
CA CYS A 11 4.27 4.99 -2.32
C CYS A 11 3.84 3.53 -2.49
N LEU A 12 3.43 3.16 -3.69
CA LEU A 12 3.04 1.80 -4.03
C LEU A 12 4.14 1.13 -4.83
N ILE A 13 4.39 -0.13 -4.52
CA ILE A 13 5.34 -0.98 -5.22
C ILE A 13 4.59 -2.21 -5.67
N GLU A 14 4.62 -2.47 -6.96
CA GLU A 14 4.04 -3.65 -7.57
C GLU A 14 5.12 -4.47 -8.28
N ASP A 15 4.80 -5.73 -8.54
CA ASP A 15 5.71 -6.74 -9.04
C ASP A 15 4.99 -7.55 -10.12
N ILE A 16 5.50 -7.48 -11.35
CA ILE A 16 4.93 -8.16 -12.53
C ILE A 16 6.02 -8.86 -13.31
N ALA A 17 5.64 -9.83 -14.14
CA ALA A 17 6.57 -10.46 -15.08
C ALA A 17 5.98 -10.56 -16.48
N PHE A 18 6.87 -10.47 -17.46
CA PHE A 18 6.57 -10.66 -18.89
C PHE A 18 7.46 -11.77 -19.47
N PRO A 19 7.00 -12.48 -20.49
CA PRO A 19 7.88 -13.32 -21.29
C PRO A 19 9.07 -12.49 -21.82
N ILE A 20 10.27 -13.02 -21.72
CA ILE A 20 11.53 -12.29 -22.03
C ILE A 20 11.53 -11.76 -23.46
N GLU A 21 10.99 -12.53 -24.40
CA GLU A 21 10.90 -12.16 -25.83
C GLU A 21 10.07 -10.90 -26.07
N HIS A 22 9.13 -10.57 -25.16
CA HIS A 22 8.26 -9.40 -25.24
C HIS A 22 8.69 -8.26 -24.31
N LEU A 23 9.78 -8.42 -23.55
CA LEU A 23 10.14 -7.49 -22.49
C LEU A 23 10.31 -6.04 -22.97
N ALA A 24 10.94 -5.83 -24.11
CA ALA A 24 11.15 -4.49 -24.67
C ALA A 24 9.83 -3.80 -25.03
N GLU A 25 8.94 -4.50 -25.74
CA GLU A 25 7.63 -3.97 -26.12
C GLU A 25 6.75 -3.73 -24.90
N ALA A 26 6.71 -4.70 -23.96
CA ALA A 26 5.96 -4.59 -22.71
C ALA A 26 6.42 -3.41 -21.87
N THR A 27 7.73 -3.09 -21.86
CA THR A 27 8.26 -1.92 -21.16
C THR A 27 7.68 -0.63 -21.73
N LEU A 28 7.68 -0.50 -23.05
CA LEU A 28 7.15 0.70 -23.73
C LEU A 28 5.65 0.85 -23.50
N ASP A 29 4.91 -0.25 -23.59
CA ASP A 29 3.47 -0.24 -23.33
C ASP A 29 3.15 0.13 -21.89
N LEU A 30 3.90 -0.42 -20.93
CA LEU A 30 3.73 -0.10 -19.51
C LEU A 30 4.03 1.38 -19.23
N GLN A 31 5.06 1.95 -19.84
CA GLN A 31 5.35 3.38 -19.73
C GLN A 31 4.21 4.23 -20.31
N GLN A 32 3.68 3.88 -21.47
CA GLN A 32 2.56 4.60 -22.07
C GLN A 32 1.28 4.47 -21.22
N LEU A 33 1.06 3.29 -20.63
CA LEU A 33 -0.06 3.07 -19.71
C LEU A 33 0.04 4.01 -18.50
N PHE A 34 1.21 4.13 -17.88
CA PHE A 34 1.40 5.04 -16.74
C PHE A 34 1.16 6.51 -17.15
N ILE A 35 1.67 6.96 -18.28
CA ILE A 35 1.43 8.31 -18.78
C ILE A 35 -0.08 8.55 -19.00
N LYS A 36 -0.76 7.59 -19.65
CA LYS A 36 -2.20 7.65 -19.92
C LYS A 36 -3.05 7.76 -18.64
N HIS A 37 -2.61 7.10 -17.58
CA HIS A 37 -3.30 7.11 -16.28
C HIS A 37 -2.79 8.16 -15.31
N ASN A 38 -2.04 9.16 -15.78
CA ASN A 38 -1.50 10.27 -15.00
C ASN A 38 -0.47 9.86 -13.93
N TYR A 39 0.41 8.89 -14.26
CA TYR A 39 1.57 8.51 -13.44
C TYR A 39 2.88 8.68 -14.22
N PRO A 40 3.20 9.90 -14.75
CA PRO A 40 4.41 10.10 -15.56
C PRO A 40 5.71 9.91 -14.76
N GLU A 41 5.64 9.99 -13.43
CA GLU A 41 6.76 9.82 -12.51
C GLU A 41 6.93 8.36 -12.04
N ALA A 42 6.15 7.42 -12.59
CA ALA A 42 6.30 6.00 -12.23
C ALA A 42 7.67 5.48 -12.66
N VAL A 43 8.31 4.75 -11.75
CA VAL A 43 9.65 4.18 -11.97
C VAL A 43 9.52 2.68 -12.20
N ILE A 44 10.13 2.18 -13.28
CA ILE A 44 10.22 0.75 -13.58
C ILE A 44 11.66 0.30 -13.35
N TYR A 45 11.84 -0.80 -12.61
CA TYR A 45 13.12 -1.46 -12.38
C TYR A 45 12.87 -2.95 -12.15
N GLY A 46 13.89 -3.77 -12.03
CA GLY A 46 13.69 -5.18 -11.73
C GLY A 46 14.78 -6.11 -12.24
N HIS A 47 14.41 -7.35 -12.42
CA HIS A 47 15.31 -8.45 -12.80
C HIS A 47 15.08 -8.80 -14.29
N ALA A 48 15.62 -7.98 -15.19
CA ALA A 48 15.31 -8.06 -16.62
C ALA A 48 15.62 -9.42 -17.27
N LEU A 49 16.64 -10.15 -16.77
CA LEU A 49 16.96 -11.47 -17.26
C LEU A 49 15.88 -12.53 -16.95
N GLU A 50 15.05 -12.26 -15.95
CA GLU A 50 13.94 -13.12 -15.52
C GLU A 50 12.58 -12.60 -16.01
N GLY A 51 12.58 -11.52 -16.81
CA GLY A 51 11.35 -10.87 -17.26
C GLY A 51 10.57 -10.15 -16.15
N ASN A 52 11.13 -10.03 -14.96
CA ASN A 52 10.48 -9.44 -13.80
C ASN A 52 10.69 -7.93 -13.74
N TYR A 53 9.60 -7.22 -13.54
CA TYR A 53 9.60 -5.79 -13.25
C TYR A 53 8.89 -5.45 -11.97
N HIS A 54 9.52 -4.58 -11.20
CA HIS A 54 8.84 -3.79 -10.18
C HIS A 54 8.51 -2.42 -10.76
N PHE A 55 7.37 -1.87 -10.37
CA PHE A 55 7.13 -0.46 -10.62
C PHE A 55 6.73 0.25 -9.32
N ILE A 56 7.14 1.49 -9.24
CA ILE A 56 6.82 2.36 -8.10
C ILE A 56 6.04 3.55 -8.62
N LEU A 57 4.94 3.82 -7.96
CA LEU A 57 4.15 5.03 -8.20
C LEU A 57 3.68 5.66 -6.89
N ASN A 58 3.33 6.94 -6.97
CA ASN A 58 2.77 7.69 -5.85
C ASN A 58 1.29 7.93 -6.10
N GLN A 59 0.45 7.49 -5.15
CA GLN A 59 -1.00 7.56 -5.26
C GLN A 59 -1.62 8.27 -4.07
N ARG A 60 -2.56 9.17 -4.33
CA ARG A 60 -3.49 9.69 -3.33
C ARG A 60 -4.69 8.78 -3.19
N PHE A 61 -5.21 8.66 -1.96
CA PHE A 61 -6.45 7.93 -1.68
C PHE A 61 -7.42 8.81 -0.87
N ASP A 62 -7.38 10.10 -1.09
CA ASP A 62 -8.12 11.13 -0.36
C ASP A 62 -9.43 11.55 -1.03
N SER A 63 -9.71 11.04 -2.20
CA SER A 63 -10.94 11.33 -2.95
C SER A 63 -11.43 10.15 -3.78
N PRO A 64 -12.75 10.07 -4.08
CA PRO A 64 -13.29 9.05 -4.99
C PRO A 64 -12.63 9.07 -6.38
N GLN A 65 -12.27 10.25 -6.87
CA GLN A 65 -11.59 10.40 -8.17
C GLN A 65 -10.19 9.81 -8.17
N ALA A 66 -9.42 10.02 -7.09
CA ALA A 66 -8.10 9.44 -6.93
C ALA A 66 -8.15 7.91 -6.82
N ILE A 67 -9.15 7.36 -6.12
CA ILE A 67 -9.39 5.92 -6.04
C ILE A 67 -9.76 5.35 -7.41
N ALA A 68 -10.66 6.02 -8.15
CA ALA A 68 -11.04 5.59 -9.51
C ALA A 68 -9.86 5.65 -10.51
N GLN A 69 -8.97 6.62 -10.37
CA GLN A 69 -7.74 6.68 -11.16
C GLN A 69 -6.85 5.46 -10.90
N TYR A 70 -6.64 5.11 -9.65
CA TYR A 70 -5.87 3.92 -9.26
C TYR A 70 -6.52 2.63 -9.74
N ASP A 71 -7.83 2.45 -9.55
CA ASP A 71 -8.60 1.32 -10.05
C ASP A 71 -8.44 1.16 -11.57
N GLY A 72 -8.66 2.23 -12.32
CA GLY A 72 -8.50 2.21 -13.78
C GLY A 72 -7.09 1.86 -14.24
N MET A 73 -6.07 2.34 -13.54
CA MET A 73 -4.68 2.00 -13.82
C MET A 73 -4.40 0.53 -13.53
N MET A 74 -4.81 0.00 -12.36
CA MET A 74 -4.58 -1.38 -11.99
C MET A 74 -5.27 -2.36 -12.95
N ARG A 75 -6.53 -2.09 -13.34
CA ARG A 75 -7.22 -2.90 -14.35
C ARG A 75 -6.51 -2.88 -15.70
N ALA A 76 -6.01 -1.72 -16.12
CA ALA A 76 -5.23 -1.60 -17.36
C ALA A 76 -3.89 -2.35 -17.28
N VAL A 77 -3.24 -2.41 -16.11
CA VAL A 77 -2.05 -3.24 -15.89
C VAL A 77 -2.41 -4.72 -16.00
N VAL A 78 -3.53 -5.15 -15.40
CA VAL A 78 -4.00 -6.54 -15.53
C VAL A 78 -4.27 -6.91 -16.98
N ASP A 79 -4.98 -6.06 -17.73
CA ASP A 79 -5.24 -6.26 -19.17
C ASP A 79 -3.94 -6.38 -19.97
N LEU A 80 -2.96 -5.52 -19.68
CA LEU A 80 -1.67 -5.54 -20.34
C LEU A 80 -0.88 -6.81 -20.04
N VAL A 81 -0.77 -7.15 -18.76
CA VAL A 81 0.07 -8.27 -18.30
C VAL A 81 -0.54 -9.60 -18.68
N VAL A 82 -1.81 -9.80 -18.33
CA VAL A 82 -2.48 -11.11 -18.48
C VAL A 82 -2.97 -11.34 -19.89
N ASP A 83 -3.74 -10.41 -20.45
CA ASP A 83 -4.43 -10.67 -21.72
C ASP A 83 -3.53 -10.43 -22.93
N LYS A 84 -2.71 -9.37 -22.89
CA LYS A 84 -1.86 -9.04 -24.03
C LYS A 84 -0.58 -9.86 -24.06
N TYR A 85 0.10 -9.97 -22.93
CA TYR A 85 1.44 -10.59 -22.89
C TYR A 85 1.48 -11.97 -22.24
N HIS A 86 0.36 -12.47 -21.69
CA HIS A 86 0.31 -13.75 -20.96
C HIS A 86 1.39 -13.86 -19.87
N GLY A 87 1.65 -12.73 -19.21
CA GLY A 87 2.59 -12.59 -18.12
C GLY A 87 1.99 -12.91 -16.77
N SER A 88 2.73 -12.61 -15.71
CA SER A 88 2.27 -12.81 -14.34
C SER A 88 2.09 -11.47 -13.60
N LEU A 89 1.01 -11.37 -12.84
CA LEU A 89 0.69 -10.21 -12.01
C LEU A 89 1.56 -10.14 -10.75
N LYS A 90 2.21 -11.25 -10.38
CA LYS A 90 3.19 -11.32 -9.28
C LYS A 90 4.27 -12.32 -9.61
N ALA A 91 5.48 -11.82 -9.85
CA ALA A 91 6.63 -12.66 -10.15
C ALA A 91 7.22 -13.28 -8.88
N GLU A 92 7.44 -12.50 -7.82
CA GLU A 92 8.12 -12.96 -6.60
C GLU A 92 7.43 -12.56 -5.28
N HIS A 93 6.64 -11.46 -5.25
CA HIS A 93 6.08 -10.93 -4.00
C HIS A 93 4.77 -11.60 -3.57
N GLY A 94 4.19 -12.46 -4.39
CA GLY A 94 2.88 -13.07 -4.17
C GLY A 94 1.71 -12.07 -4.33
N PRO A 95 0.50 -12.53 -4.71
CA PRO A 95 -0.63 -11.65 -4.99
C PRO A 95 -1.17 -10.93 -3.75
N GLY A 96 -1.04 -11.51 -2.57
CA GLY A 96 -1.55 -10.91 -1.35
C GLY A 96 -3.06 -10.67 -1.42
N ARG A 97 -3.51 -9.58 -0.80
CA ARG A 97 -4.90 -9.07 -0.91
C ARG A 97 -5.08 -8.16 -2.10
N ASN A 98 -4.02 -7.45 -2.49
CA ASN A 98 -4.08 -6.42 -3.52
C ASN A 98 -4.45 -6.98 -4.89
N LEU A 99 -3.91 -8.14 -5.25
CA LEU A 99 -4.19 -8.79 -6.53
C LEU A 99 -5.12 -10.02 -6.42
N ALA A 100 -5.64 -10.32 -5.23
CA ALA A 100 -6.56 -11.43 -5.03
C ALA A 100 -7.75 -11.42 -6.02
N PRO A 101 -8.39 -10.27 -6.35
CA PRO A 101 -9.49 -10.23 -7.32
C PRO A 101 -9.11 -10.64 -8.74
N PHE A 102 -7.82 -10.60 -9.08
CA PHE A 102 -7.33 -10.87 -10.44
C PHE A 102 -6.67 -12.25 -10.60
N VAL A 103 -6.45 -12.97 -9.51
CA VAL A 103 -5.78 -14.29 -9.52
C VAL A 103 -6.51 -15.29 -10.42
N ARG A 104 -7.85 -15.34 -10.34
CA ARG A 104 -8.66 -16.23 -11.18
C ARG A 104 -8.49 -15.92 -12.67
N ARG A 105 -8.40 -14.63 -13.03
CA ARG A 105 -8.19 -14.19 -14.42
C ARG A 105 -6.82 -14.61 -14.95
N GLU A 106 -5.77 -14.53 -14.13
CA GLU A 106 -4.41 -14.92 -14.51
C GLU A 106 -4.29 -16.44 -14.66
N TRP A 107 -4.80 -17.21 -13.72
CA TRP A 107 -4.57 -18.66 -13.64
C TRP A 107 -5.67 -19.51 -14.28
N GLY A 108 -6.82 -18.92 -14.60
CA GLY A 108 -7.99 -19.63 -15.09
C GLY A 108 -8.75 -20.37 -14.00
N ASP A 109 -9.94 -20.83 -14.34
CA ASP A 109 -10.86 -21.46 -13.38
C ASP A 109 -10.28 -22.74 -12.77
N ASP A 110 -9.74 -23.64 -13.58
CA ASP A 110 -9.27 -24.96 -13.12
C ASP A 110 -8.14 -24.84 -12.10
N ALA A 111 -7.12 -24.02 -12.39
CA ALA A 111 -6.00 -23.81 -11.48
C ALA A 111 -6.43 -23.04 -10.22
N TYR A 112 -7.32 -22.06 -10.36
CA TYR A 112 -7.84 -21.30 -9.22
C TYR A 112 -8.64 -22.20 -8.27
N GLU A 113 -9.52 -23.06 -8.78
CA GLU A 113 -10.28 -23.99 -7.96
C GLU A 113 -9.37 -25.03 -7.27
N LEU A 114 -8.36 -25.56 -7.98
CA LEU A 114 -7.36 -26.46 -7.37
C LEU A 114 -6.63 -25.78 -6.20
N MET A 115 -6.18 -24.55 -6.38
CA MET A 115 -5.55 -23.77 -5.30
C MET A 115 -6.52 -23.59 -4.12
N ARG A 116 -7.82 -23.35 -4.40
CA ARG A 116 -8.85 -23.19 -3.38
C ARG A 116 -9.11 -24.49 -2.62
N GLU A 117 -9.14 -25.62 -3.30
CA GLU A 117 -9.27 -26.95 -2.66
C GLU A 117 -8.08 -27.24 -1.73
N VAL A 118 -6.85 -26.92 -2.15
CA VAL A 118 -5.65 -27.02 -1.29
C VAL A 118 -5.80 -26.12 -0.05
N LYS A 119 -6.22 -24.87 -0.23
CA LYS A 119 -6.49 -23.96 0.89
C LYS A 119 -7.51 -24.55 1.86
N GLN A 120 -8.63 -25.06 1.34
CA GLN A 120 -9.71 -25.65 2.13
C GLN A 120 -9.25 -26.90 2.91
N LEU A 121 -8.35 -27.69 2.33
CA LEU A 121 -7.82 -28.87 2.98
C LEU A 121 -7.00 -28.53 4.24
N PHE A 122 -6.19 -27.44 4.18
CA PHE A 122 -5.31 -27.03 5.27
C PHE A 122 -5.96 -26.03 6.23
N ASP A 123 -6.97 -25.31 5.80
CA ASP A 123 -7.64 -24.25 6.57
C ASP A 123 -9.15 -24.23 6.30
N PRO A 124 -9.86 -25.29 6.72
CA PRO A 124 -11.30 -25.43 6.47
C PRO A 124 -12.15 -24.31 7.09
N GLU A 125 -11.69 -23.71 8.18
CA GLU A 125 -12.35 -22.61 8.88
C GLU A 125 -11.95 -21.22 8.35
N ASN A 126 -11.06 -21.14 7.35
CA ASN A 126 -10.53 -19.91 6.76
C ASN A 126 -9.99 -18.90 7.80
N ILE A 127 -9.25 -19.40 8.78
CA ILE A 127 -8.64 -18.60 9.86
C ILE A 127 -7.31 -17.98 9.41
N MET A 128 -6.54 -18.70 8.58
CA MET A 128 -5.22 -18.25 8.12
C MET A 128 -5.33 -17.32 6.94
N ASN A 129 -4.93 -16.06 7.12
CA ASN A 129 -4.87 -15.04 6.08
C ASN A 129 -6.16 -14.95 5.21
N PRO A 130 -7.34 -14.74 5.78
CA PRO A 130 -8.57 -14.64 5.01
C PRO A 130 -8.50 -13.47 4.00
N GLY A 131 -8.97 -13.71 2.76
CA GLY A 131 -8.96 -12.73 1.69
C GLY A 131 -7.59 -12.54 1.00
N VAL A 132 -6.59 -13.36 1.31
CA VAL A 132 -5.30 -13.43 0.60
C VAL A 132 -5.41 -14.50 -0.49
N ILE A 133 -5.04 -14.18 -1.73
CA ILE A 133 -5.20 -15.00 -2.95
C ILE A 133 -6.68 -15.24 -3.31
N PHE A 134 -7.51 -15.63 -2.36
CA PHE A 134 -8.93 -15.92 -2.54
C PHE A 134 -9.78 -14.82 -1.91
N ASN A 135 -10.40 -14.00 -2.75
CA ASN A 135 -11.28 -12.93 -2.30
C ASN A 135 -12.44 -12.79 -3.30
N GLU A 136 -13.66 -12.89 -2.80
CA GLU A 136 -14.88 -12.74 -3.61
C GLU A 136 -15.22 -11.27 -3.89
N ASP A 137 -14.58 -10.34 -3.17
CA ASP A 137 -14.76 -8.92 -3.37
C ASP A 137 -13.80 -8.39 -4.44
N GLU A 138 -14.34 -8.06 -5.60
CA GLU A 138 -13.61 -7.51 -6.74
C GLU A 138 -12.99 -6.12 -6.47
N HIS A 139 -13.41 -5.45 -5.39
CA HIS A 139 -12.95 -4.12 -5.02
C HIS A 139 -12.05 -4.12 -3.78
N SER A 140 -11.72 -5.30 -3.24
CA SER A 140 -10.95 -5.43 -1.99
C SER A 140 -9.61 -4.68 -1.98
N TYR A 141 -9.01 -4.42 -3.14
CA TYR A 141 -7.74 -3.69 -3.29
C TYR A 141 -7.90 -2.16 -3.25
N ILE A 142 -9.12 -1.64 -3.37
CA ILE A 142 -9.46 -0.22 -3.27
C ILE A 142 -10.35 0.12 -2.08
N GLU A 143 -10.68 -0.88 -1.26
CA GLU A 143 -11.44 -0.70 -0.03
C GLU A 143 -10.53 -0.72 1.21
N HIS A 144 -11.03 -0.12 2.29
CA HIS A 144 -10.32 -0.04 3.58
C HIS A 144 -8.89 0.52 3.48
N ILE A 145 -8.67 1.42 2.53
CA ILE A 145 -7.37 2.04 2.30
C ILE A 145 -7.01 2.94 3.48
N LYS A 146 -5.77 2.79 3.97
CA LYS A 146 -5.24 3.60 5.06
C LYS A 146 -5.01 5.04 4.56
N PRO A 147 -5.72 6.05 5.10
CA PRO A 147 -5.44 7.43 4.76
C PRO A 147 -4.08 7.88 5.33
N LEU A 148 -3.42 8.80 4.62
CA LEU A 148 -2.21 9.48 5.09
C LEU A 148 -2.51 10.97 5.30
N PRO A 149 -3.20 11.34 6.38
CA PRO A 149 -3.53 12.73 6.65
C PRO A 149 -2.27 13.55 6.90
N GLU A 150 -2.27 14.79 6.44
CA GLU A 150 -1.21 15.74 6.68
C GLU A 150 -1.14 16.13 8.16
N VAL A 151 0.06 16.18 8.69
CA VAL A 151 0.36 16.57 10.07
C VAL A 151 1.34 17.73 10.09
N HIS A 152 2.48 17.57 9.42
CA HIS A 152 3.53 18.58 9.34
C HIS A 152 4.48 18.23 8.18
N ALA A 153 4.88 19.21 7.39
CA ALA A 153 5.67 19.04 6.16
C ALA A 153 6.94 18.20 6.34
N MET A 154 7.54 18.22 7.53
CA MET A 154 8.74 17.42 7.83
C MET A 154 8.43 15.93 7.96
N ILE A 155 7.32 15.58 8.63
CA ILE A 155 6.96 14.16 8.88
C ILE A 155 6.10 13.57 7.76
N ASP A 156 5.44 14.40 6.96
CA ASP A 156 4.54 13.95 5.90
C ASP A 156 5.28 13.34 4.71
N ARG A 157 6.60 13.55 4.62
CA ARG A 157 7.48 12.82 3.69
C ARG A 157 7.72 11.36 4.10
N CYS A 158 7.39 10.96 5.32
CA CYS A 158 7.58 9.59 5.81
C CYS A 158 6.67 8.61 5.06
N ILE A 159 7.25 7.55 4.50
CA ILE A 159 6.55 6.45 3.81
C ILE A 159 6.31 5.25 4.74
N GLU A 160 6.62 5.37 6.02
CA GLU A 160 6.48 4.32 7.03
C GLU A 160 7.30 3.04 6.77
N CYS A 161 8.39 3.13 6.03
CA CYS A 161 9.24 1.98 5.67
C CYS A 161 9.96 1.29 6.83
N GLY A 162 10.09 1.95 8.01
CA GLY A 162 10.69 1.36 9.20
C GLY A 162 12.22 1.45 9.31
N PHE A 163 12.94 1.89 8.27
CA PHE A 163 14.41 1.95 8.31
C PHE A 163 15.00 2.83 9.43
N CYS A 164 14.24 3.80 9.93
CA CYS A 164 14.68 4.62 11.07
C CYS A 164 14.59 3.87 12.41
N GLU A 165 13.93 2.72 12.50
CA GLU A 165 13.70 2.03 13.78
C GLU A 165 15.00 1.43 14.34
N VAL A 166 15.87 0.92 13.49
CA VAL A 166 17.17 0.36 13.91
C VAL A 166 18.08 1.38 14.57
N ASN A 167 17.93 2.66 14.22
CA ASN A 167 18.70 3.77 14.79
C ASN A 167 17.96 4.48 15.94
N CYS A 168 16.74 4.07 16.26
CA CYS A 168 15.94 4.69 17.30
C CYS A 168 16.27 4.11 18.67
N VAL A 169 16.92 4.88 19.53
CA VAL A 169 17.29 4.47 20.90
C VAL A 169 16.08 4.13 21.77
N ALA A 170 14.89 4.63 21.42
CA ALA A 170 13.65 4.33 22.13
C ALA A 170 12.94 3.06 21.59
N CYS A 171 13.39 2.50 20.48
CA CYS A 171 12.75 1.32 19.88
C CYS A 171 12.86 0.12 20.84
N GLY A 172 11.73 -0.53 21.09
CA GLY A 172 11.63 -1.64 22.06
C GLY A 172 11.33 -1.23 23.51
N PHE A 173 11.55 0.04 23.88
CA PHE A 173 11.23 0.58 25.22
C PHE A 173 10.02 1.51 25.17
N ALA A 174 9.87 2.25 24.08
CA ALA A 174 8.79 3.16 23.81
C ALA A 174 8.51 3.16 22.29
N LEU A 175 7.71 4.10 21.81
CA LEU A 175 7.42 4.18 20.37
C LEU A 175 8.65 4.59 19.58
N SER A 176 8.91 3.91 18.47
CA SER A 176 9.90 4.31 17.47
C SER A 176 9.49 5.58 16.74
N SER A 177 10.40 6.17 15.95
CA SER A 177 10.09 7.34 15.12
C SER A 177 8.91 7.10 14.19
N ARG A 178 8.90 5.97 13.49
CA ARG A 178 7.82 5.58 12.59
C ARG A 178 6.48 5.44 13.34
N GLN A 179 6.47 4.75 14.47
CA GLN A 179 5.27 4.56 15.27
C GLN A 179 4.72 5.89 15.79
N ARG A 180 5.58 6.83 16.19
CA ARG A 180 5.16 8.18 16.59
C ARG A 180 4.49 8.93 15.45
N ILE A 181 5.02 8.84 14.24
CA ILE A 181 4.41 9.44 13.05
C ILE A 181 3.03 8.84 12.77
N ILE A 182 2.89 7.52 12.86
CA ILE A 182 1.60 6.84 12.68
C ILE A 182 0.56 7.35 13.68
N VAL A 183 0.93 7.48 14.96
CA VAL A 183 0.01 8.01 15.97
C VAL A 183 -0.36 9.47 15.68
N GLN A 184 0.59 10.31 15.26
CA GLN A 184 0.31 11.70 14.91
C GLN A 184 -0.65 11.81 13.72
N ARG A 185 -0.50 10.96 12.71
CA ARG A 185 -1.44 10.87 11.59
C ARG A 185 -2.84 10.47 12.03
N GLU A 186 -2.96 9.49 12.95
CA GLU A 186 -4.26 9.11 13.50
C GLU A 186 -4.89 10.23 14.31
N LEU A 187 -4.12 10.95 15.11
CA LEU A 187 -4.61 12.13 15.83
C LEU A 187 -5.10 13.23 14.87
N ALA A 188 -4.38 13.48 13.77
CA ALA A 188 -4.80 14.44 12.74
C ALA A 188 -6.10 13.99 12.05
N ARG A 189 -6.20 12.70 11.67
CA ARG A 189 -7.41 12.13 11.10
C ARG A 189 -8.62 12.29 12.01
N LEU A 190 -8.47 11.96 13.29
CA LEU A 190 -9.55 12.08 14.27
C LEU A 190 -10.01 13.53 14.45
N ARG A 191 -9.07 14.49 14.48
CA ARG A 191 -9.40 15.91 14.56
C ARG A 191 -10.23 16.36 13.36
N LYS A 192 -9.85 15.96 12.15
CA LYS A 192 -10.59 16.27 10.91
C LYS A 192 -12.00 15.65 10.95
N VAL A 193 -12.13 14.38 11.31
CA VAL A 193 -13.44 13.71 11.43
C VAL A 193 -14.32 14.38 12.49
N ILE A 194 -13.74 14.80 13.61
CA ILE A 194 -14.47 15.52 14.66
C ILE A 194 -14.96 16.89 14.16
N GLU A 195 -14.17 17.59 13.37
CA GLU A 195 -14.55 18.85 12.76
C GLU A 195 -15.72 18.67 11.78
N GLU A 196 -15.65 17.65 10.92
CA GLU A 196 -16.67 17.31 9.94
C GLU A 196 -18.00 16.85 10.58
N LYS A 197 -17.93 15.96 11.59
CA LYS A 197 -19.11 15.41 12.29
C LYS A 197 -19.69 16.30 13.40
N GLY A 198 -18.92 17.25 13.89
CA GLY A 198 -19.38 18.20 14.93
C GLY A 198 -19.83 17.49 16.23
N ASN A 199 -21.13 17.61 16.54
CA ASN A 199 -21.69 17.05 17.78
C ASN A 199 -21.85 15.51 17.76
N ASP A 200 -21.91 14.91 16.57
CA ASP A 200 -22.12 13.47 16.41
C ASP A 200 -20.82 12.65 16.57
N ALA A 201 -19.67 13.33 16.67
CA ALA A 201 -18.36 12.70 16.81
C ALA A 201 -18.02 12.30 18.27
N LYS A 202 -18.95 11.69 19.01
CA LYS A 202 -18.75 11.36 20.44
C LYS A 202 -17.66 10.29 20.66
N GLU A 203 -17.68 9.23 19.88
CA GLU A 203 -16.70 8.16 19.98
C GLU A 203 -15.31 8.61 19.52
N GLU A 204 -15.24 9.38 18.45
CA GLU A 204 -13.98 9.95 17.96
C GLU A 204 -13.34 10.89 18.98
N LYS A 205 -14.15 11.74 19.62
CA LYS A 205 -13.68 12.62 20.72
C LYS A 205 -13.14 11.83 21.90
N LYS A 206 -13.80 10.72 22.26
CA LYS A 206 -13.33 9.82 23.33
C LYS A 206 -12.02 9.13 22.96
N LEU A 207 -11.94 8.61 21.73
CA LEU A 207 -10.73 7.98 21.21
C LEU A 207 -9.56 8.97 21.15
N LEU A 208 -9.79 10.18 20.63
CA LEU A 208 -8.78 11.23 20.54
C LEU A 208 -8.17 11.53 21.93
N ARG A 209 -9.01 11.78 22.94
CA ARG A 209 -8.54 12.05 24.32
C ARG A 209 -7.74 10.89 24.90
N ARG A 210 -8.17 9.66 24.64
CA ARG A 210 -7.45 8.47 25.10
C ARG A 210 -6.08 8.37 24.45
N LEU A 211 -6.01 8.48 23.11
CA LEU A 211 -4.76 8.42 22.37
C LEU A 211 -3.80 9.55 22.75
N GLU A 212 -4.28 10.79 22.93
CA GLU A 212 -3.44 11.91 23.38
C GLU A 212 -2.85 11.66 24.77
N LYS A 213 -3.65 11.10 25.70
CA LYS A 213 -3.18 10.75 27.03
C LYS A 213 -2.12 9.64 26.99
N ASP A 214 -2.41 8.56 26.27
CA ASP A 214 -1.53 7.38 26.18
C ASP A 214 -0.22 7.74 25.43
N PHE A 215 -0.31 8.55 24.38
CA PHE A 215 0.83 9.00 23.57
C PHE A 215 1.76 9.97 24.32
N ARG A 216 1.29 10.69 25.31
CA ARG A 216 2.06 11.74 25.99
C ARG A 216 3.42 11.23 26.47
N TYR A 217 3.45 10.19 27.26
CA TYR A 217 4.70 9.63 27.78
C TYR A 217 5.43 8.78 26.75
N ILE A 218 4.80 7.71 26.26
CA ILE A 218 5.46 6.72 25.40
C ILE A 218 5.81 7.24 24.00
N GLY A 219 5.15 8.30 23.53
CA GLY A 219 5.35 8.89 22.22
C GLY A 219 6.13 10.20 22.24
N ARG A 220 5.73 11.15 23.07
CA ARG A 220 6.32 12.49 23.09
C ARG A 220 7.48 12.62 24.08
N ASP A 221 7.22 12.35 25.36
CA ASP A 221 8.15 12.67 26.43
C ASP A 221 9.34 11.68 26.49
N SER A 222 9.18 10.47 25.94
CA SER A 222 10.23 9.45 25.82
C SER A 222 11.09 9.56 24.55
N CYS A 223 10.91 10.61 23.74
CA CYS A 223 11.76 10.85 22.58
C CYS A 223 13.10 11.46 23.00
N ALA A 224 14.21 10.79 22.63
CA ALA A 224 15.55 11.29 22.97
C ALA A 224 15.92 12.59 22.21
N GLY A 225 15.32 12.84 21.06
CA GLY A 225 15.61 14.03 20.24
C GLY A 225 17.05 14.08 19.72
N ASP A 226 17.69 12.92 19.56
CA ASP A 226 19.12 12.76 19.26
C ASP A 226 19.51 13.08 17.81
N GLY A 227 18.53 13.25 16.93
CA GLY A 227 18.77 13.54 15.51
C GLY A 227 19.30 12.37 14.68
N LEU A 228 19.56 11.20 15.25
CA LEU A 228 20.10 10.03 14.54
C LEU A 228 19.20 9.48 13.42
N ARG A 229 18.00 10.03 13.27
CA ARG A 229 16.96 9.60 12.33
C ARG A 229 16.68 10.64 11.25
N SER A 230 17.44 11.72 11.20
CA SER A 230 17.25 12.84 10.27
C SER A 230 18.07 12.73 8.97
N THR A 231 18.67 11.57 8.72
CA THR A 231 19.44 11.27 7.49
C THR A 231 18.63 10.52 6.46
#